data_6ecba934e8dde599441dbfc89a4bd0af
#
_entry.id   6ecba934e8dde599441dbfc89a4bd0af
#
_cell.length_a   1.000
_cell.length_b   1.000
_cell.length_c   1.000
_cell.angle_alpha   90.00
_cell.angle_beta   90.00
_cell.angle_gamma   90.00
#
_symmetry.space_group_name_H-M   'P 1'
#
loop_
_entity.id
_entity.type
_entity.pdbx_description
1 polymer ?
#
loop_
_entity_poly.entity_id
_entity_poly.type
_entity_poly.pdbx_seq_one_letter_code
_entity_poly.pdbx_strand_id
1 'polypeptide(L)'
;TDMARLAEVDAVMELTLSPREQSLLNTVPSLLGAHFERLRDAAQAQHRPTDDDAAPRAVPDGWLDVFRKDMQSVLLAELDVRFHPIEGLLAALRTR
;
A
#
# COMPACT_ATOMS: atom_id res chain seq x y z
N THR A 1 33.02 -13.54 13.85
CA THR A 1 33.15 -12.86 12.54
C THR A 1 32.11 -11.74 12.41
N ASP A 2 32.42 -10.74 11.63
CA ASP A 2 31.46 -9.64 11.36
C ASP A 2 30.20 -10.12 10.69
N MET A 3 30.27 -11.14 9.86
CA MET A 3 29.14 -11.77 9.25
C MET A 3 28.18 -12.41 10.26
N ALA A 4 28.76 -13.10 11.25
CA ALA A 4 27.96 -13.71 12.32
C ALA A 4 27.27 -12.67 13.16
N ARG A 5 27.93 -11.56 13.48
CA ARG A 5 27.35 -10.45 14.23
C ARG A 5 26.21 -9.79 13.42
N LEU A 6 26.40 -9.60 12.13
CA LEU A 6 25.38 -9.05 11.26
C LEU A 6 24.14 -9.96 11.23
N ALA A 7 24.36 -11.27 11.14
CA ALA A 7 23.26 -12.25 11.17
C ALA A 7 22.51 -12.22 12.50
N GLU A 8 23.23 -12.07 13.62
CA GLU A 8 22.59 -11.96 14.93
C GLU A 8 21.75 -10.69 15.05
N VAL A 9 22.26 -9.55 14.60
CA VAL A 9 21.51 -8.29 14.60
C VAL A 9 20.28 -8.41 13.75
N ASP A 10 20.41 -8.98 12.55
CA ASP A 10 19.27 -9.19 11.65
C ASP A 10 18.20 -10.07 12.29
N ALA A 11 18.60 -11.17 12.92
CA ALA A 11 17.67 -12.07 13.60
C ALA A 11 16.92 -11.37 14.73
N VAL A 12 17.61 -10.55 15.53
CA VAL A 12 16.99 -9.79 16.63
C VAL A 12 16.02 -8.76 16.07
N MET A 13 16.39 -8.05 15.04
CA MET A 13 15.52 -7.07 14.37
C MET A 13 14.29 -7.74 13.78
N GLU A 14 14.45 -8.89 13.13
CA GLU A 14 13.34 -9.66 12.58
C GLU A 14 12.34 -10.05 13.68
N LEU A 15 12.83 -10.61 14.79
CA LEU A 15 11.97 -11.00 15.90
C LEU A 15 11.26 -9.83 16.55
N THR A 16 11.89 -8.67 16.58
CA THR A 16 11.37 -7.49 17.28
C THR A 16 10.43 -6.66 16.39
N LEU A 17 10.79 -6.46 15.13
CA LEU A 17 10.12 -5.52 14.24
C LEU A 17 9.09 -6.18 13.33
N SER A 18 9.33 -7.42 12.92
CA SER A 18 8.47 -8.10 11.95
C SER A 18 7.02 -8.24 12.41
N PRO A 19 6.73 -8.66 13.66
CA PRO A 19 5.34 -8.74 14.12
C PRO A 19 4.62 -7.40 14.09
N ARG A 20 5.30 -6.33 14.47
CA ARG A 20 4.74 -4.98 14.44
C ARG A 20 4.49 -4.50 13.02
N GLU A 21 5.43 -4.75 12.12
CA GLU A 21 5.30 -4.43 10.70
C GLU A 21 4.10 -5.17 10.10
N GLN A 22 3.98 -6.47 10.34
CA GLN A 22 2.84 -7.25 9.86
C GLN A 22 1.52 -6.72 10.39
N SER A 23 1.47 -6.35 11.67
CA SER A 23 0.27 -5.79 12.28
C SER A 23 -0.14 -4.48 11.60
N LEU A 24 0.83 -3.60 11.33
CA LEU A 24 0.58 -2.32 10.66
C LEU A 24 0.15 -2.53 9.21
N LEU A 25 0.85 -3.39 8.47
CA LEU A 25 0.57 -3.63 7.06
C LEU A 25 -0.74 -4.40 6.84
N ASN A 26 -1.19 -5.19 7.82
CA ASN A 26 -2.46 -5.88 7.74
C ASN A 26 -3.67 -4.94 7.71
N THR A 27 -3.48 -3.68 8.09
CA THR A 27 -4.54 -2.67 7.99
C THR A 27 -4.72 -2.10 6.59
N VAL A 28 -3.73 -2.29 5.72
CA VAL A 28 -3.72 -1.71 4.36
C VAL A 28 -4.92 -2.15 3.52
N PRO A 29 -5.29 -3.45 3.46
CA PRO A 29 -6.46 -3.84 2.68
C PRO A 29 -7.75 -3.14 3.11
N SER A 30 -7.97 -2.99 4.41
CA SER A 30 -9.16 -2.29 4.94
C SER A 30 -9.15 -0.81 4.56
N LEU A 31 -7.99 -0.17 4.64
CA LEU A 31 -7.83 1.24 4.27
C LEU A 31 -8.08 1.44 2.77
N LEU A 32 -7.57 0.54 1.93
CA LEU A 32 -7.81 0.59 0.48
C LEU A 32 -9.29 0.36 0.16
N GLY A 33 -9.95 -0.57 0.84
CA GLY A 33 -11.38 -0.81 0.69
C GLY A 33 -12.21 0.43 1.03
N ALA A 34 -11.90 1.09 2.15
CA ALA A 34 -12.57 2.32 2.55
C ALA A 34 -12.32 3.45 1.54
N HIS A 35 -11.11 3.56 1.04
CA HIS A 35 -10.76 4.55 0.00
C HIS A 35 -11.53 4.29 -1.29
N PHE A 36 -11.63 3.03 -1.71
CA PHE A 36 -12.41 2.63 -2.87
C PHE A 36 -13.88 3.07 -2.73
N GLU A 37 -14.48 2.79 -1.58
CA GLU A 37 -15.87 3.16 -1.32
C GLU A 37 -16.08 4.67 -1.35
N ARG A 38 -15.15 5.44 -0.76
CA ARG A 38 -15.21 6.90 -0.78
C ARG A 38 -15.15 7.46 -2.19
N LEU A 39 -14.26 6.94 -3.03
CA LEU A 39 -14.15 7.38 -4.41
C LEU A 39 -15.39 7.02 -5.21
N ARG A 40 -15.90 5.80 -5.02
CA ARG A 40 -17.12 5.36 -5.68
C ARG A 40 -18.32 6.23 -5.30
N ASP A 41 -18.50 6.46 -4.01
CA ASP A 41 -19.63 7.24 -3.50
C ASP A 41 -19.55 8.69 -3.97
N ALA A 42 -18.36 9.27 -3.98
CA ALA A 42 -18.12 10.63 -4.50
C ALA A 42 -18.45 10.71 -6.00
N ALA A 43 -18.04 9.70 -6.77
CA ALA A 43 -18.33 9.65 -8.20
C ALA A 43 -19.84 9.51 -8.46
N GLN A 44 -20.52 8.67 -7.69
CA GLN A 44 -21.98 8.50 -7.81
C GLN A 44 -22.72 9.77 -7.40
N ALA A 45 -22.26 10.48 -6.38
CA ALA A 45 -22.86 11.73 -5.92
C ALA A 45 -22.72 12.84 -6.96
N GLN A 46 -21.61 12.88 -7.69
CA GLN A 46 -21.41 13.85 -8.78
C GLN A 46 -22.23 13.52 -10.01
N HIS A 47 -22.71 12.29 -10.12
CA HIS A 47 -23.38 11.77 -11.29
C HIS A 47 -24.86 11.51 -11.02
N ARG A 48 -25.51 12.38 -10.22
CA ARG A 48 -26.95 12.29 -10.02
C ARG A 48 -27.65 12.52 -11.36
N PRO A 49 -28.49 11.56 -11.81
CA PRO A 49 -29.31 11.80 -12.99
C PRO A 49 -30.23 12.96 -12.67
N THR A 50 -30.10 14.04 -13.40
CA THR A 50 -31.14 15.05 -13.46
C THR A 50 -32.31 14.41 -14.19
N ASP A 51 -33.51 14.69 -13.73
CA ASP A 51 -34.74 14.07 -14.21
C ASP A 51 -34.98 14.21 -15.72
N ASP A 52 -34.21 15.04 -16.40
CA ASP A 52 -34.34 15.32 -17.82
C ASP A 52 -33.50 14.40 -18.72
N ASP A 53 -32.60 13.61 -18.16
CA ASP A 53 -31.78 12.69 -18.94
C ASP A 53 -32.23 11.26 -18.77
N ALA A 54 -33.12 10.84 -19.66
CA ALA A 54 -33.63 9.48 -19.71
C ALA A 54 -32.57 8.45 -20.18
N ALA A 55 -31.35 8.86 -20.52
CA ALA A 55 -30.30 7.95 -20.92
C ALA A 55 -29.46 7.58 -19.69
N PRO A 56 -29.32 6.27 -19.38
CA PRO A 56 -28.37 5.86 -18.31
C PRO A 56 -26.95 6.20 -18.76
N ARG A 57 -26.43 7.29 -18.24
CA ARG A 57 -25.02 7.59 -18.42
C ARG A 57 -24.23 6.72 -17.45
N ALA A 58 -23.31 5.94 -17.99
CA ALA A 58 -22.36 5.23 -17.18
C ALA A 58 -21.60 6.24 -16.32
N VAL A 59 -21.40 5.92 -15.03
CA VAL A 59 -20.56 6.70 -14.13
C VAL A 59 -19.18 6.82 -14.79
N PRO A 60 -18.61 8.03 -14.91
CA PRO A 60 -17.27 8.14 -15.49
C PRO A 60 -16.27 7.27 -14.75
N ASP A 61 -15.49 6.49 -15.47
CA ASP A 61 -14.51 5.54 -14.90
C ASP A 61 -13.25 6.23 -14.38
N GLY A 62 -13.17 7.56 -14.43
CA GLY A 62 -12.01 8.31 -13.94
C GLY A 62 -11.64 8.03 -12.48
N TRP A 63 -12.64 7.79 -11.63
CA TRP A 63 -12.39 7.47 -10.23
C TRP A 63 -11.70 6.11 -10.06
N LEU A 64 -11.97 5.15 -10.96
CA LEU A 64 -11.28 3.86 -10.96
C LEU A 64 -9.81 4.01 -11.31
N ASP A 65 -9.49 4.88 -12.26
CA ASP A 65 -8.09 5.17 -12.61
C ASP A 65 -7.36 5.83 -11.44
N VAL A 66 -8.01 6.75 -10.74
CA VAL A 66 -7.46 7.36 -9.52
C VAL A 66 -7.21 6.28 -8.47
N PHE A 67 -8.19 5.41 -8.24
CA PHE A 67 -8.05 4.32 -7.27
C PHE A 67 -6.89 3.38 -7.64
N ARG A 68 -6.77 3.00 -8.91
CA ARG A 68 -5.68 2.13 -9.38
C ARG A 68 -4.31 2.74 -9.12
N LYS A 69 -4.16 4.03 -9.40
CA LYS A 69 -2.91 4.75 -9.15
C LYS A 69 -2.59 4.81 -7.67
N ASP A 70 -3.60 5.11 -6.86
CA ASP A 70 -3.45 5.19 -5.41
C ASP A 70 -3.10 3.82 -4.82
N MET A 71 -3.80 2.78 -5.25
CA MET A 71 -3.52 1.40 -4.84
C MET A 71 -2.10 0.99 -5.23
N GLN A 72 -1.69 1.28 -6.45
CA GLN A 72 -0.34 0.98 -6.93
C GLN A 72 0.71 1.69 -6.07
N SER A 73 0.49 2.97 -5.75
CA SER A 73 1.40 3.75 -4.91
C SER A 73 1.52 3.15 -3.51
N VAL A 74 0.38 2.75 -2.92
CA VAL A 74 0.35 2.13 -1.60
C VAL A 74 1.08 0.78 -1.62
N LEU A 75 0.82 -0.05 -2.63
CA LEU A 75 1.47 -1.36 -2.75
C LEU A 75 2.97 -1.23 -2.96
N LEU A 76 3.42 -0.25 -3.73
CA LEU A 76 4.84 0.02 -3.93
C LEU A 76 5.49 0.50 -2.62
N ALA A 77 4.80 1.36 -1.86
CA ALA A 77 5.28 1.81 -0.56
C ALA A 77 5.36 0.65 0.44
N GLU A 78 4.35 -0.23 0.46
CA GLU A 78 4.36 -1.43 1.29
C GLU A 78 5.53 -2.34 0.93
N LEU A 79 5.76 -2.55 -0.35
CA LEU A 79 6.87 -3.35 -0.84
C LEU A 79 8.21 -2.75 -0.42
N ASP A 80 8.34 -1.43 -0.53
CA ASP A 80 9.54 -0.70 -0.11
C ASP A 80 9.83 -0.93 1.38
N VAL A 81 8.80 -0.82 2.23
CA VAL A 81 8.94 -1.10 3.67
C VAL A 81 9.39 -2.54 3.92
N ARG A 82 8.81 -3.50 3.21
CA ARG A 82 9.15 -4.93 3.36
C ARG A 82 10.58 -5.23 2.93
N PHE A 83 11.11 -4.48 1.97
CA PHE A 83 12.48 -4.66 1.48
C PHE A 83 13.53 -3.87 2.26
N HIS A 84 13.15 -2.98 3.16
CA HIS A 84 14.08 -2.17 3.94
C HIS A 84 15.15 -3.00 4.66
N PRO A 85 14.81 -4.09 5.38
CA PRO A 85 15.85 -4.91 6.04
C PRO A 85 16.82 -5.54 5.05
N ILE A 86 16.33 -5.96 3.89
CA ILE A 86 17.16 -6.55 2.83
C ILE A 86 18.11 -5.52 2.26
N GLU A 87 17.63 -4.30 2.02
CA GLU A 87 18.45 -3.19 1.55
C GLU A 87 19.54 -2.84 2.56
N GLY A 88 19.19 -2.85 3.84
CA GLY A 88 20.16 -2.63 4.93
C GLY A 88 21.25 -3.69 4.96
N LEU A 89 20.88 -4.96 4.80
CA LEU A 89 21.83 -6.06 4.73
C LEU A 89 22.76 -5.93 3.52
N LEU A 90 22.21 -5.61 2.37
CA LEU A 90 23.01 -5.42 1.15
C LEU A 90 23.98 -4.25 1.30
N ALA A 91 23.52 -3.15 1.90
CA ALA A 91 24.38 -2.00 2.14
C ALA A 91 25.54 -2.36 3.10
N ALA A 92 25.26 -3.09 4.17
CA ALA A 92 26.27 -3.55 5.11
C ALA A 92 27.30 -4.47 4.45
N LEU A 93 26.85 -5.33 3.53
CA LEU A 93 27.74 -6.21 2.79
C LEU A 93 28.64 -5.47 1.81
N ARG A 94 28.14 -4.38 1.22
CA ARG A 94 28.90 -3.58 0.25
C ARG A 94 29.99 -2.72 0.89
N THR A 95 29.83 -2.37 2.15
CA THR A 95 30.80 -1.50 2.86
C THR A 95 31.97 -2.25 3.48
N ARG A 96 32.13 -3.51 3.20
CA ARG A 96 33.19 -4.35 3.74
C ARG A 96 34.50 -4.21 3.00
#